data_4b7468e28ef8127c061f7734209aee4e
#
_entry.id   4b7468e28ef8127c061f7734209aee4e
#
_cell.length_a   1.000
_cell.length_b   1.000
_cell.length_c   1.000
_cell.angle_alpha   90.00
_cell.angle_beta   90.00
_cell.angle_gamma   90.00
#
_symmetry.space_group_name_H-M   'P 1'
#
loop_
_entity.id
_entity.type
_entity.pdbx_description
1 polymer ?
#
loop_
_entity_poly.entity_id
_entity_poly.type
_entity_poly.pdbx_seq_one_letter_code
_entity_poly.pdbx_strand_id
1 'polypeptide(L)'
;MIGAARPAVARTIRTLDDVHEAMAHYLASLPYAAMVAMATGISTDIDYRLPSDTEMAQALARRASAGRPERDIYAAYIGELLLRGLEREGHRVVFQFSVGAEPLPQETMSRVSQHTLAQISELVARHPRLRFQGFVASRHAHQSFCTMARELPNFSLAGYWWHNFFPGAIRQTMEERLDMVPANKQCGFFSDAYCVEWAYAKAGIVRLQMAEVYSGKIAQGQYSRADAVDIARQVLSETPQTLLGMRPGPAAACSSHGRSAAPSPPGQMMSLPPATP
;
A
#
# COMPACT_ATOMS: atom_id res chain seq x y z
N MET A 1 13.03 -7.93 -18.40
CA MET A 1 13.95 -8.85 -17.69
C MET A 1 14.56 -8.06 -16.55
N ILE A 2 14.07 -8.26 -15.33
CA ILE A 2 14.70 -7.73 -14.11
C ILE A 2 15.89 -8.67 -13.88
N GLY A 3 17.09 -8.19 -14.14
CA GLY A 3 18.31 -8.94 -13.86
C GLY A 3 18.36 -9.25 -12.39
N ALA A 4 18.44 -10.54 -12.02
CA ALA A 4 18.67 -10.95 -10.66
C ALA A 4 19.93 -10.22 -10.16
N ALA A 5 19.75 -9.35 -9.18
CA ALA A 5 20.87 -8.74 -8.49
C ALA A 5 21.74 -9.90 -7.97
N ARG A 6 22.97 -10.00 -8.46
CA ARG A 6 23.94 -10.94 -7.91
C ARG A 6 24.02 -10.69 -6.42
N PRO A 7 24.06 -11.72 -5.56
CA PRO A 7 24.28 -11.51 -4.14
C PRO A 7 25.59 -10.73 -3.98
N ALA A 8 25.48 -9.52 -3.49
CA ALA A 8 26.59 -8.56 -3.47
C ALA A 8 27.73 -8.97 -2.53
N VAL A 9 27.52 -10.01 -1.70
CA VAL A 9 28.52 -10.44 -0.73
C VAL A 9 28.53 -11.97 -0.62
N ALA A 10 29.47 -12.61 -1.24
CA ALA A 10 29.81 -14.02 -0.95
C ALA A 10 30.68 -14.12 0.34
N ARG A 11 30.39 -13.32 1.34
CA ARG A 11 31.15 -13.24 2.60
C ARG A 11 30.41 -14.00 3.69
N THR A 12 31.11 -14.80 4.45
CA THR A 12 30.51 -15.46 5.63
C THR A 12 30.36 -14.42 6.73
N ILE A 13 29.15 -14.02 7.04
CA ILE A 13 28.81 -13.10 8.14
C ILE A 13 29.01 -13.86 9.46
N ARG A 14 29.91 -13.36 10.31
CA ARG A 14 30.26 -13.96 11.62
C ARG A 14 30.16 -12.99 12.78
N THR A 15 30.41 -11.72 12.53
CA THR A 15 30.47 -10.66 13.53
C THR A 15 29.44 -9.58 13.24
N LEU A 16 29.22 -8.71 14.20
CA LEU A 16 28.35 -7.54 14.02
C LEU A 16 28.93 -6.58 12.98
N ASP A 17 30.25 -6.43 12.92
CA ASP A 17 30.91 -5.60 11.92
C ASP A 17 30.68 -6.14 10.50
N ASP A 18 30.72 -7.48 10.32
CA ASP A 18 30.39 -8.10 9.03
C ASP A 18 28.95 -7.76 8.61
N VAL A 19 28.00 -7.69 9.55
CA VAL A 19 26.61 -7.31 9.29
C VAL A 19 26.52 -5.86 8.82
N HIS A 20 27.19 -4.95 9.54
CA HIS A 20 27.19 -3.53 9.19
C HIS A 20 27.85 -3.27 7.83
N GLU A 21 29.00 -3.91 7.56
CA GLU A 21 29.69 -3.81 6.28
C GLU A 21 28.84 -4.36 5.13
N ALA A 22 28.19 -5.51 5.33
CA ALA A 22 27.32 -6.11 4.34
C ALA A 22 26.11 -5.20 4.05
N MET A 23 25.48 -4.60 5.07
CA MET A 23 24.39 -3.66 4.90
C MET A 23 24.84 -2.39 4.19
N ALA A 24 25.98 -1.83 4.55
CA ALA A 24 26.54 -0.65 3.88
C ALA A 24 26.79 -0.92 2.38
N HIS A 25 27.38 -2.07 2.07
CA HIS A 25 27.59 -2.50 0.69
C HIS A 25 26.29 -2.70 -0.07
N TYR A 26 25.28 -3.34 0.56
CA TYR A 26 23.96 -3.52 -0.04
C TYR A 26 23.31 -2.17 -0.35
N LEU A 27 23.28 -1.25 0.60
CA LEU A 27 22.72 0.09 0.41
C LEU A 27 23.43 0.84 -0.73
N ALA A 28 24.77 0.81 -0.78
CA ALA A 28 25.53 1.44 -1.85
C ALA A 28 25.28 0.83 -3.24
N SER A 29 24.83 -0.43 -3.30
CA SER A 29 24.52 -1.13 -4.55
C SER A 29 23.11 -0.84 -5.10
N LEU A 30 22.24 -0.16 -4.34
CA LEU A 30 20.87 0.09 -4.75
C LEU A 30 20.79 1.13 -5.88
N PRO A 31 19.97 0.89 -6.91
CA PRO A 31 19.81 1.81 -8.04
C PRO A 31 18.84 2.95 -7.71
N TYR A 32 19.17 3.79 -6.74
CA TYR A 32 18.29 4.83 -6.20
C TYR A 32 17.67 5.74 -7.25
N ALA A 33 18.43 6.06 -8.31
CA ALA A 33 17.93 6.91 -9.39
C ALA A 33 16.74 6.33 -10.15
N ALA A 34 16.59 4.98 -10.12
CA ALA A 34 15.51 4.25 -10.76
C ALA A 34 14.45 3.74 -9.77
N MET A 35 14.68 3.89 -8.46
CA MET A 35 13.78 3.40 -7.42
C MET A 35 12.77 4.46 -7.01
N VAL A 36 11.49 4.09 -7.03
CA VAL A 36 10.41 4.91 -6.43
C VAL A 36 9.93 4.32 -5.09
N ALA A 37 10.06 3.01 -4.93
CA ALA A 37 9.69 2.31 -3.71
C ALA A 37 10.58 1.08 -3.48
N MET A 38 10.68 0.65 -2.23
CA MET A 38 11.22 -0.63 -1.80
C MET A 38 10.14 -1.37 -1.05
N ALA A 39 9.86 -2.62 -1.42
CA ALA A 39 8.77 -3.39 -0.81
C ALA A 39 9.30 -4.63 -0.06
N THR A 40 8.65 -4.96 1.05
CA THR A 40 8.86 -6.19 1.81
C THR A 40 7.55 -6.74 2.38
N GLY A 41 7.52 -8.03 2.69
CA GLY A 41 6.48 -8.62 3.54
C GLY A 41 6.88 -8.52 5.01
N ILE A 42 5.93 -8.16 5.86
CA ILE A 42 6.09 -8.22 7.31
C ILE A 42 5.38 -9.46 7.81
N SER A 43 6.13 -10.40 8.38
CA SER A 43 5.54 -11.57 9.04
C SER A 43 4.72 -11.12 10.25
N THR A 44 3.53 -11.70 10.40
CA THR A 44 2.62 -11.36 11.50
C THR A 44 3.06 -11.92 12.84
N ASP A 45 4.06 -12.79 12.80
CA ASP A 45 4.55 -13.54 13.96
C ASP A 45 5.91 -13.05 14.48
N ILE A 46 6.56 -12.10 13.81
CA ILE A 46 7.86 -11.58 14.22
C ILE A 46 7.71 -10.57 15.35
N ASP A 47 8.64 -10.60 16.30
CA ASP A 47 8.84 -9.53 17.27
C ASP A 47 9.70 -8.44 16.63
N TYR A 48 9.08 -7.30 16.29
CA TYR A 48 9.75 -6.12 15.69
C TYR A 48 10.29 -5.15 16.74
N ARG A 49 10.42 -5.57 17.99
CA ARG A 49 11.14 -4.82 19.01
C ARG A 49 12.55 -4.51 18.50
N LEU A 50 13.02 -3.30 18.73
CA LEU A 50 14.38 -2.91 18.35
C LEU A 50 15.40 -3.69 19.19
N PRO A 51 16.19 -4.60 18.60
CA PRO A 51 17.22 -5.33 19.33
C PRO A 51 18.45 -4.44 19.59
N SER A 52 19.14 -4.71 20.70
CA SER A 52 20.44 -4.15 20.96
C SER A 52 21.55 -4.86 20.16
N ASP A 53 22.70 -4.20 20.01
CA ASP A 53 23.90 -4.79 19.39
C ASP A 53 24.34 -6.07 20.12
N THR A 54 24.22 -6.10 21.43
CA THR A 54 24.56 -7.27 22.26
C THR A 54 23.63 -8.45 21.93
N GLU A 55 22.32 -8.24 21.83
CA GLU A 55 21.36 -9.28 21.46
C GLU A 55 21.64 -9.81 20.06
N MET A 56 21.95 -8.92 19.11
CA MET A 56 22.29 -9.32 17.75
C MET A 56 23.59 -10.13 17.71
N ALA A 57 24.64 -9.71 18.43
CA ALA A 57 25.89 -10.46 18.52
C ALA A 57 25.68 -11.86 19.10
N GLN A 58 24.85 -11.99 20.14
CA GLN A 58 24.48 -13.29 20.72
C GLN A 58 23.69 -14.16 19.74
N ALA A 59 22.74 -13.58 19.00
CA ALA A 59 21.99 -14.30 17.98
C ALA A 59 22.90 -14.82 16.86
N LEU A 60 23.86 -14.02 16.41
CA LEU A 60 24.89 -14.43 15.45
C LEU A 60 25.78 -15.59 15.98
N ALA A 61 26.19 -15.53 17.23
CA ALA A 61 26.97 -16.60 17.85
C ALA A 61 26.22 -17.95 17.87
N ARG A 62 24.89 -17.90 18.03
CA ARG A 62 24.00 -19.08 18.06
C ARG A 62 23.45 -19.48 16.68
N ARG A 63 23.87 -18.85 15.59
CA ARG A 63 23.28 -19.04 14.25
C ARG A 63 23.15 -20.49 13.78
N ALA A 64 24.06 -21.38 14.20
CA ALA A 64 24.03 -22.79 13.82
C ALA A 64 22.87 -23.57 14.47
N SER A 65 22.37 -23.09 15.62
CA SER A 65 21.26 -23.63 16.37
C SER A 65 20.12 -22.63 16.53
N ALA A 66 20.07 -21.60 15.65
CA ALA A 66 19.13 -20.51 15.76
C ALA A 66 17.68 -20.99 15.74
N GLY A 67 16.97 -20.72 16.83
CA GLY A 67 15.54 -20.85 16.95
C GLY A 67 14.80 -19.63 16.42
N ARG A 68 13.52 -19.57 16.74
CA ARG A 68 12.67 -18.42 16.38
C ARG A 68 13.15 -17.11 17.01
N PRO A 69 13.51 -17.03 18.30
CA PRO A 69 13.94 -15.78 18.91
C PRO A 69 15.15 -15.15 18.22
N GLU A 70 16.17 -15.97 17.87
CA GLU A 70 17.36 -15.48 17.18
C GLU A 70 17.03 -14.98 15.77
N ARG A 71 16.09 -15.63 15.07
CA ARG A 71 15.63 -15.19 13.73
C ARG A 71 14.85 -13.90 13.80
N ASP A 72 14.03 -13.71 14.81
CA ASP A 72 13.27 -12.47 15.02
C ASP A 72 14.22 -11.31 15.34
N ILE A 73 15.20 -11.51 16.22
CA ILE A 73 16.25 -10.52 16.51
C ILE A 73 17.00 -10.15 15.22
N TYR A 74 17.42 -11.13 14.43
CA TYR A 74 18.12 -10.89 13.18
C TYR A 74 17.27 -10.09 12.20
N ALA A 75 16.02 -10.50 11.99
CA ALA A 75 15.11 -9.83 11.05
C ALA A 75 14.83 -8.37 11.46
N ALA A 76 14.54 -8.14 12.74
CA ALA A 76 14.28 -6.80 13.27
C ALA A 76 15.52 -5.91 13.20
N TYR A 77 16.71 -6.44 13.53
CA TYR A 77 17.97 -5.69 13.48
C TYR A 77 18.36 -5.30 12.05
N ILE A 78 18.28 -6.24 11.10
CA ILE A 78 18.56 -5.99 9.68
C ILE A 78 17.57 -4.98 9.10
N GLY A 79 16.28 -5.11 9.44
CA GLY A 79 15.25 -4.15 9.04
C GLY A 79 15.56 -2.74 9.53
N GLU A 80 15.95 -2.60 10.79
CA GLU A 80 16.31 -1.30 11.37
C GLU A 80 17.57 -0.70 10.70
N LEU A 81 18.61 -1.50 10.43
CA LEU A 81 19.80 -1.03 9.71
C LEU A 81 19.45 -0.55 8.30
N LEU A 82 18.60 -1.27 7.61
CA LEU A 82 18.13 -0.89 6.28
C LEU A 82 17.40 0.46 6.33
N LEU A 83 16.43 0.62 7.23
CA LEU A 83 15.65 1.84 7.36
C LEU A 83 16.54 3.04 7.74
N ARG A 84 17.45 2.89 8.70
CA ARG A 84 18.42 3.92 9.05
C ARG A 84 19.33 4.29 7.88
N GLY A 85 19.73 3.29 7.09
CA GLY A 85 20.52 3.52 5.89
C GLY A 85 19.77 4.33 4.85
N LEU A 86 18.56 3.93 4.50
CA LEU A 86 17.70 4.65 3.56
C LEU A 86 17.42 6.10 4.04
N GLU A 87 17.23 6.29 5.33
CA GLU A 87 16.99 7.60 5.92
C GLU A 87 18.21 8.53 5.86
N ARG A 88 19.43 7.98 6.07
CA ARG A 88 20.70 8.74 5.96
C ARG A 88 21.01 9.17 4.53
N GLU A 89 20.76 8.30 3.57
CA GLU A 89 20.99 8.59 2.15
C GLU A 89 20.04 9.68 1.61
N GLY A 90 19.00 10.04 2.36
CA GLY A 90 18.06 11.11 1.99
C GLY A 90 17.25 10.82 0.73
N HIS A 91 17.18 9.56 0.30
CA HIS A 91 16.44 9.18 -0.89
C HIS A 91 14.92 9.25 -0.70
N ARG A 92 14.22 9.67 -1.76
CA ARG A 92 12.76 9.77 -1.76
C ARG A 92 12.06 8.43 -1.97
N VAL A 93 12.72 7.33 -1.66
CA VAL A 93 12.17 5.98 -1.78
C VAL A 93 11.07 5.79 -0.75
N VAL A 94 9.90 5.32 -1.19
CA VAL A 94 8.82 4.92 -0.28
C VAL A 94 9.09 3.50 0.19
N PHE A 95 9.11 3.30 1.50
CA PHE A 95 9.21 1.95 2.06
C PHE A 95 7.81 1.34 2.16
N GLN A 96 7.56 0.35 1.32
CA GLN A 96 6.29 -0.36 1.26
C GLN A 96 6.37 -1.66 2.03
N PHE A 97 5.33 -1.98 2.79
CA PHE A 97 5.23 -3.27 3.45
C PHE A 97 3.82 -3.84 3.39
N SER A 98 3.77 -5.15 3.18
CA SER A 98 2.54 -5.91 3.23
C SER A 98 2.45 -6.67 4.55
N VAL A 99 1.25 -6.72 5.13
CA VAL A 99 1.00 -7.37 6.41
C VAL A 99 -0.36 -8.07 6.44
N GLY A 100 -0.44 -9.20 7.12
CA GLY A 100 -1.69 -9.93 7.34
C GLY A 100 -1.97 -11.03 6.31
N ALA A 101 -1.04 -11.34 5.42
CA ALA A 101 -1.07 -12.52 4.58
C ALA A 101 0.28 -13.22 4.61
N GLU A 102 0.26 -14.51 4.88
CA GLU A 102 1.45 -15.36 4.85
C GLU A 102 1.48 -16.15 3.53
N PRO A 103 2.64 -16.28 2.88
CA PRO A 103 2.76 -17.09 1.67
C PRO A 103 2.46 -18.58 1.92
N LEU A 104 1.87 -19.24 0.93
CA LEU A 104 1.70 -20.69 0.96
C LEU A 104 3.08 -21.40 1.08
N PRO A 105 3.17 -22.54 1.78
CA PRO A 105 2.09 -23.36 2.35
C PRO A 105 1.71 -22.99 3.79
N GLN A 106 2.28 -21.95 4.35
CA GLN A 106 2.09 -21.57 5.75
C GLN A 106 0.90 -20.61 5.95
N GLU A 107 0.24 -20.22 4.87
CA GLU A 107 -0.94 -19.37 4.91
C GLU A 107 -2.11 -20.10 5.59
N THR A 108 -2.15 -20.01 6.90
CA THR A 108 -3.24 -20.57 7.71
C THR A 108 -4.31 -19.55 8.00
N MET A 109 -3.96 -18.28 8.15
CA MET A 109 -4.88 -17.17 8.48
C MET A 109 -4.24 -15.81 8.22
N SER A 110 -5.08 -14.83 7.87
CA SER A 110 -4.75 -13.40 7.91
C SER A 110 -4.81 -12.88 9.35
N ARG A 111 -3.80 -13.11 10.15
CA ARG A 111 -3.72 -12.63 11.53
C ARG A 111 -2.69 -11.51 11.66
N VAL A 112 -3.07 -10.46 12.39
CA VAL A 112 -2.13 -9.45 12.88
C VAL A 112 -2.47 -9.22 14.34
N SER A 113 -1.51 -9.43 15.23
CA SER A 113 -1.72 -9.20 16.66
C SER A 113 -1.71 -7.70 16.97
N GLN A 114 -2.38 -7.31 18.06
CA GLN A 114 -2.31 -5.92 18.53
C GLN A 114 -0.87 -5.52 18.91
N HIS A 115 -0.09 -6.47 19.42
CA HIS A 115 1.32 -6.26 19.71
C HIS A 115 2.12 -5.94 18.43
N THR A 116 1.93 -6.70 17.36
CA THR A 116 2.57 -6.43 16.05
C THR A 116 2.17 -5.05 15.51
N LEU A 117 0.90 -4.66 15.63
CA LEU A 117 0.43 -3.34 15.20
C LEU A 117 1.10 -2.21 15.97
N ALA A 118 1.25 -2.35 17.30
CA ALA A 118 1.95 -1.36 18.10
C ALA A 118 3.42 -1.23 17.68
N GLN A 119 4.11 -2.35 17.47
CA GLN A 119 5.50 -2.35 17.04
C GLN A 119 5.70 -1.75 15.64
N ILE A 120 4.78 -2.00 14.69
CA ILE A 120 4.79 -1.36 13.37
C ILE A 120 4.61 0.16 13.52
N SER A 121 3.69 0.60 14.36
CA SER A 121 3.47 2.03 14.62
C SER A 121 4.72 2.70 15.19
N GLU A 122 5.37 2.06 16.17
CA GLU A 122 6.64 2.53 16.75
C GLU A 122 7.77 2.57 15.71
N LEU A 123 7.87 1.55 14.85
CA LEU A 123 8.87 1.49 13.79
C LEU A 123 8.70 2.67 12.82
N VAL A 124 7.47 2.94 12.38
CA VAL A 124 7.17 4.09 11.50
C VAL A 124 7.51 5.42 12.18
N ALA A 125 7.15 5.56 13.46
CA ALA A 125 7.41 6.78 14.24
C ALA A 125 8.91 7.04 14.48
N ARG A 126 9.74 5.97 14.57
CA ARG A 126 11.21 6.11 14.72
C ARG A 126 11.91 6.66 13.49
N HIS A 127 11.30 6.57 12.32
CA HIS A 127 11.89 6.99 11.04
C HIS A 127 11.08 8.13 10.38
N PRO A 128 11.01 9.33 10.99
CA PRO A 128 10.12 10.39 10.54
C PRO A 128 10.48 10.98 9.16
N ARG A 129 11.69 10.74 8.67
CA ARG A 129 12.15 11.21 7.36
C ARG A 129 11.88 10.22 6.23
N LEU A 130 11.56 8.96 6.55
CA LEU A 130 11.12 7.97 5.58
C LEU A 130 9.61 8.08 5.36
N ARG A 131 9.19 7.78 4.14
CA ARG A 131 7.77 7.62 3.80
C ARG A 131 7.44 6.14 3.79
N PHE A 132 6.38 5.77 4.50
CA PHE A 132 5.90 4.41 4.58
C PHE A 132 4.55 4.26 3.88
N GLN A 133 4.33 3.08 3.29
CA GLN A 133 3.05 2.72 2.72
C GLN A 133 2.69 1.28 3.09
N GLY A 134 1.54 1.11 3.72
CA GLY A 134 1.05 -0.18 4.18
C GLY A 134 0.06 -0.83 3.21
N PHE A 135 0.26 -2.12 2.94
CA PHE A 135 -0.68 -3.01 2.26
C PHE A 135 -1.24 -3.97 3.30
N VAL A 136 -2.54 -3.92 3.53
CA VAL A 136 -3.19 -4.64 4.63
C VAL A 136 -4.12 -5.70 4.10
N ALA A 137 -3.80 -6.97 4.36
CA ALA A 137 -4.63 -8.11 3.98
C ALA A 137 -5.67 -8.48 5.05
N SER A 138 -5.43 -8.12 6.31
CA SER A 138 -6.33 -8.42 7.41
C SER A 138 -7.38 -7.33 7.60
N ARG A 139 -8.64 -7.69 7.44
CA ARG A 139 -9.76 -6.78 7.74
C ARG A 139 -9.77 -6.31 9.20
N HIS A 140 -9.41 -7.20 10.14
CA HIS A 140 -9.38 -6.86 11.56
C HIS A 140 -8.30 -5.84 11.93
N ALA A 141 -7.23 -5.77 11.16
CA ALA A 141 -6.16 -4.79 11.35
C ALA A 141 -6.43 -3.47 10.61
N HIS A 142 -7.37 -3.44 9.67
CA HIS A 142 -7.56 -2.32 8.76
C HIS A 142 -7.84 -1.01 9.48
N GLN A 143 -8.72 -1.00 10.46
CA GLN A 143 -9.04 0.19 11.25
C GLN A 143 -7.81 0.78 11.96
N SER A 144 -6.95 -0.08 12.54
CA SER A 144 -5.70 0.36 13.16
C SER A 144 -4.77 1.02 12.14
N PHE A 145 -4.68 0.49 10.93
CA PHE A 145 -3.90 1.11 9.87
C PHE A 145 -4.50 2.42 9.35
N CYS A 146 -5.82 2.55 9.35
CA CYS A 146 -6.48 3.83 9.06
C CYS A 146 -6.13 4.88 10.13
N THR A 147 -6.13 4.50 11.40
CA THR A 147 -5.69 5.37 12.49
C THR A 147 -4.22 5.76 12.33
N MET A 148 -3.33 4.81 12.05
CA MET A 148 -1.92 5.10 11.78
C MET A 148 -1.75 6.08 10.61
N ALA A 149 -2.48 5.89 9.52
CA ALA A 149 -2.40 6.79 8.35
C ALA A 149 -2.88 8.20 8.68
N ARG A 150 -3.86 8.35 9.56
CA ARG A 150 -4.34 9.65 10.03
C ARG A 150 -3.34 10.34 10.95
N GLU A 151 -2.77 9.61 11.91
CA GLU A 151 -1.95 10.17 12.99
C GLU A 151 -0.46 10.32 12.62
N LEU A 152 0.09 9.40 11.84
CA LEU A 152 1.51 9.41 11.48
C LEU A 152 1.72 10.18 10.15
N PRO A 153 2.46 11.30 10.16
CA PRO A 153 2.61 12.15 8.98
C PRO A 153 3.31 11.45 7.82
N ASN A 154 4.14 10.48 8.09
CA ASN A 154 4.96 9.75 7.13
C ASN A 154 4.38 8.38 6.72
N PHE A 155 3.13 8.06 7.11
CA PHE A 155 2.48 6.80 6.77
C PHE A 155 1.26 7.01 5.86
N SER A 156 1.08 6.12 4.89
CA SER A 156 -0.03 6.10 3.94
C SER A 156 -0.53 4.67 3.69
N LEU A 157 -1.74 4.54 3.13
CA LEU A 157 -2.32 3.26 2.76
C LEU A 157 -2.29 3.05 1.26
N ALA A 158 -1.85 1.87 0.84
CA ALA A 158 -2.01 1.38 -0.53
C ALA A 158 -3.43 0.84 -0.77
N GLY A 159 -3.74 0.50 -2.00
CA GLY A 159 -5.05 0.01 -2.43
C GLY A 159 -5.61 -1.17 -1.63
N TYR A 160 -6.31 -2.06 -2.31
CA TYR A 160 -7.07 -3.13 -1.65
C TYR A 160 -6.40 -4.49 -1.81
N TRP A 161 -5.11 -4.58 -1.49
CA TRP A 161 -4.34 -5.82 -1.56
C TRP A 161 -5.03 -6.96 -0.80
N TRP A 162 -5.04 -8.17 -1.35
CA TRP A 162 -5.83 -9.36 -0.96
C TRP A 162 -7.35 -9.20 -1.11
N HIS A 163 -7.88 -7.98 -1.08
CA HIS A 163 -9.31 -7.74 -1.25
C HIS A 163 -9.70 -7.47 -2.72
N ASN A 164 -8.74 -7.38 -3.61
CA ASN A 164 -8.93 -6.98 -5.02
C ASN A 164 -9.90 -7.86 -5.83
N PHE A 165 -10.22 -9.04 -5.34
CA PHE A 165 -11.17 -9.98 -5.96
C PHE A 165 -12.55 -9.96 -5.29
N PHE A 166 -12.71 -9.26 -4.19
CA PHE A 166 -13.90 -9.32 -3.35
C PHE A 166 -14.61 -7.96 -3.29
N PRO A 167 -15.58 -7.69 -4.20
CA PRO A 167 -16.26 -6.39 -4.27
C PRO A 167 -16.80 -5.91 -2.92
N GLY A 168 -17.43 -6.81 -2.15
CA GLY A 168 -17.97 -6.47 -0.82
C GLY A 168 -16.90 -6.05 0.18
N ALA A 169 -15.71 -6.70 0.17
CA ALA A 169 -14.60 -6.31 1.04
C ALA A 169 -14.00 -4.96 0.62
N ILE A 170 -13.85 -4.73 -0.70
CA ILE A 170 -13.40 -3.43 -1.23
C ILE A 170 -14.34 -2.32 -0.77
N ARG A 171 -15.67 -2.53 -0.91
CA ARG A 171 -16.68 -1.54 -0.52
C ARG A 171 -16.56 -1.15 0.95
N GLN A 172 -16.57 -2.11 1.86
CA GLN A 172 -16.47 -1.87 3.29
C GLN A 172 -15.16 -1.17 3.67
N THR A 173 -14.04 -1.61 3.11
CA THR A 173 -12.73 -1.00 3.34
C THR A 173 -12.69 0.44 2.81
N MET A 174 -13.32 0.69 1.68
CA MET A 174 -13.40 2.03 1.07
C MET A 174 -14.25 2.99 1.91
N GLU A 175 -15.40 2.54 2.39
CA GLU A 175 -16.27 3.31 3.28
C GLU A 175 -15.51 3.73 4.54
N GLU A 176 -14.83 2.79 5.20
CA GLU A 176 -14.03 3.05 6.40
C GLU A 176 -12.87 4.05 6.13
N ARG A 177 -12.17 3.89 5.00
CA ARG A 177 -11.10 4.82 4.61
C ARG A 177 -11.60 6.24 4.34
N LEU A 178 -12.76 6.38 3.70
CA LEU A 178 -13.35 7.69 3.44
C LEU A 178 -13.71 8.44 4.73
N ASP A 179 -14.08 7.72 5.78
CA ASP A 179 -14.43 8.30 7.07
C ASP A 179 -13.20 8.59 7.95
N MET A 180 -12.12 7.83 7.80
CA MET A 180 -10.99 7.87 8.71
C MET A 180 -9.69 8.46 8.14
N VAL A 181 -9.49 8.39 6.82
CA VAL A 181 -8.18 8.66 6.21
C VAL A 181 -8.27 9.81 5.19
N PRO A 182 -7.46 10.85 5.32
CA PRO A 182 -7.42 11.92 4.31
C PRO A 182 -7.05 11.38 2.92
N ALA A 183 -7.60 11.96 1.87
CA ALA A 183 -7.39 11.54 0.49
C ALA A 183 -5.89 11.52 0.09
N ASN A 184 -5.09 12.44 0.62
CA ASN A 184 -3.65 12.52 0.37
C ASN A 184 -2.80 11.47 1.11
N LYS A 185 -3.43 10.58 1.87
CA LYS A 185 -2.82 9.48 2.63
C LYS A 185 -3.23 8.10 2.13
N GLN A 186 -3.98 8.03 1.04
CA GLN A 186 -4.46 6.77 0.50
C GLN A 186 -4.30 6.68 -1.02
N CYS A 187 -3.86 5.50 -1.48
CA CYS A 187 -3.93 5.15 -2.90
C CYS A 187 -5.18 4.30 -3.11
N GLY A 188 -6.01 4.69 -4.06
CA GLY A 188 -7.31 4.05 -4.30
C GLY A 188 -7.25 2.76 -5.11
N PHE A 189 -6.06 2.38 -5.60
CA PHE A 189 -5.88 1.14 -6.37
C PHE A 189 -4.48 0.58 -6.23
N PHE A 190 -4.42 -0.74 -6.14
CA PHE A 190 -3.21 -1.55 -6.23
C PHE A 190 -3.60 -2.88 -6.86
N SER A 191 -2.96 -3.26 -7.95
CA SER A 191 -3.44 -4.40 -8.73
C SER A 191 -3.01 -5.75 -8.19
N ASP A 192 -1.78 -5.88 -7.69
CA ASP A 192 -1.18 -7.17 -7.39
C ASP A 192 -1.41 -8.16 -8.55
N ALA A 193 -1.13 -7.72 -9.78
CA ALA A 193 -1.47 -8.44 -10.98
C ALA A 193 -0.26 -9.13 -11.58
N TYR A 194 -0.43 -10.38 -11.97
CA TYR A 194 0.58 -11.18 -12.69
C TYR A 194 0.50 -11.00 -14.21
N CYS A 195 -0.60 -10.42 -14.72
CA CYS A 195 -0.79 -10.13 -16.15
C CYS A 195 -1.60 -8.85 -16.34
N VAL A 196 -1.57 -8.31 -17.55
CA VAL A 196 -2.21 -7.02 -17.89
C VAL A 196 -3.74 -7.10 -17.73
N GLU A 197 -4.32 -8.22 -18.11
CA GLU A 197 -5.76 -8.47 -18.00
C GLU A 197 -6.25 -8.38 -16.57
N TRP A 198 -5.48 -8.88 -15.62
CA TRP A 198 -5.80 -8.78 -14.20
C TRP A 198 -5.75 -7.33 -13.71
N ALA A 199 -4.75 -6.57 -14.14
CA ALA A 199 -4.66 -5.16 -13.77
C ALA A 199 -5.90 -4.39 -14.26
N TYR A 200 -6.32 -4.64 -15.51
CA TYR A 200 -7.51 -4.03 -16.11
C TYR A 200 -8.78 -4.44 -15.38
N ALA A 201 -8.99 -5.75 -15.17
CA ALA A 201 -10.20 -6.28 -14.52
C ALA A 201 -10.32 -5.78 -13.07
N LYS A 202 -9.24 -5.85 -12.29
CA LYS A 202 -9.22 -5.39 -10.90
C LYS A 202 -9.46 -3.87 -10.80
N ALA A 203 -8.89 -3.08 -11.70
CA ALA A 203 -9.18 -1.65 -11.77
C ALA A 203 -10.66 -1.37 -12.05
N GLY A 204 -11.28 -2.15 -12.94
CA GLY A 204 -12.72 -2.10 -13.21
C GLY A 204 -13.56 -2.37 -11.97
N ILE A 205 -13.22 -3.44 -11.22
CA ILE A 205 -13.92 -3.79 -9.96
C ILE A 205 -13.81 -2.65 -8.95
N VAL A 206 -12.62 -2.12 -8.71
CA VAL A 206 -12.43 -1.03 -7.73
C VAL A 206 -13.19 0.22 -8.13
N ARG A 207 -13.16 0.61 -9.42
CA ARG A 207 -13.89 1.78 -9.92
C ARG A 207 -15.42 1.62 -9.78
N LEU A 208 -15.93 0.41 -10.00
CA LEU A 208 -17.35 0.12 -9.80
C LEU A 208 -17.76 0.28 -8.33
N GLN A 209 -16.97 -0.31 -7.42
CA GLN A 209 -17.22 -0.17 -5.99
C GLN A 209 -17.09 1.27 -5.52
N MET A 210 -16.13 2.02 -6.08
CA MET A 210 -15.99 3.45 -5.80
C MET A 210 -17.23 4.25 -6.22
N ALA A 211 -17.77 3.97 -7.41
CA ALA A 211 -18.98 4.63 -7.87
C ALA A 211 -20.18 4.35 -6.94
N GLU A 212 -20.34 3.13 -6.47
CA GLU A 212 -21.40 2.74 -5.54
C GLU A 212 -21.24 3.42 -4.16
N VAL A 213 -20.07 3.34 -3.56
CA VAL A 213 -19.79 3.94 -2.24
C VAL A 213 -19.96 5.45 -2.27
N TYR A 214 -19.38 6.11 -3.27
CA TYR A 214 -19.46 7.58 -3.38
C TYR A 214 -20.87 8.06 -3.67
N SER A 215 -21.63 7.32 -4.48
CA SER A 215 -23.05 7.61 -4.70
C SER A 215 -23.87 7.50 -3.41
N GLY A 216 -23.56 6.50 -2.57
CA GLY A 216 -24.17 6.34 -1.25
C GLY A 216 -23.86 7.53 -0.34
N LYS A 217 -22.57 7.97 -0.26
CA LYS A 217 -22.15 9.13 0.52
C LYS A 217 -22.81 10.44 0.05
N ILE A 218 -23.00 10.61 -1.26
CA ILE A 218 -23.71 11.75 -1.85
C ILE A 218 -25.18 11.70 -1.46
N ALA A 219 -25.83 10.55 -1.60
CA ALA A 219 -27.25 10.38 -1.25
C ALA A 219 -27.53 10.65 0.24
N GLN A 220 -26.55 10.38 1.11
CA GLN A 220 -26.59 10.68 2.54
C GLN A 220 -26.24 12.14 2.88
N GLY A 221 -25.92 12.96 1.88
CA GLY A 221 -25.53 14.36 2.10
C GLY A 221 -24.15 14.58 2.72
N GLN A 222 -23.30 13.53 2.78
CA GLN A 222 -21.96 13.64 3.34
C GLN A 222 -20.97 14.30 2.39
N TYR A 223 -21.14 14.11 1.09
CA TYR A 223 -20.33 14.70 0.03
C TYR A 223 -21.21 15.36 -1.03
N SER A 224 -20.74 16.43 -1.62
CA SER A 224 -21.26 16.87 -2.93
C SER A 224 -20.72 15.96 -4.04
N ARG A 225 -21.36 15.99 -5.21
CA ARG A 225 -20.84 15.27 -6.38
C ARG A 225 -19.44 15.76 -6.79
N ALA A 226 -19.17 17.06 -6.62
CA ALA A 226 -17.86 17.65 -6.93
C ALA A 226 -16.80 17.08 -5.99
N ASP A 227 -17.07 17.06 -4.68
CA ASP A 227 -16.13 16.51 -3.69
C ASP A 227 -15.82 15.04 -3.97
N ALA A 228 -16.85 14.24 -4.28
CA ALA A 228 -16.68 12.83 -4.58
C ALA A 228 -15.78 12.60 -5.81
N VAL A 229 -15.95 13.40 -6.88
CA VAL A 229 -15.11 13.33 -8.08
C VAL A 229 -13.69 13.77 -7.78
N ASP A 230 -13.51 14.80 -6.98
CA ASP A 230 -12.18 15.31 -6.61
C ASP A 230 -11.43 14.32 -5.71
N ILE A 231 -12.10 13.73 -4.72
CA ILE A 231 -11.51 12.67 -3.90
C ILE A 231 -11.13 11.46 -4.77
N ALA A 232 -11.99 11.03 -5.69
CA ALA A 232 -11.70 9.92 -6.60
C ALA A 232 -10.45 10.22 -7.45
N ARG A 233 -10.31 11.42 -8.00
CA ARG A 233 -9.13 11.86 -8.75
C ARG A 233 -7.88 11.85 -7.89
N GLN A 234 -7.97 12.39 -6.69
CA GLN A 234 -6.87 12.39 -5.74
C GLN A 234 -6.40 10.97 -5.45
N VAL A 235 -7.25 10.08 -4.97
CA VAL A 235 -6.84 8.76 -4.52
C VAL A 235 -6.40 7.83 -5.66
N LEU A 236 -6.94 8.00 -6.87
CA LEU A 236 -6.58 7.16 -8.02
C LEU A 236 -5.36 7.66 -8.79
N SER A 237 -5.02 8.95 -8.70
CA SER A 237 -4.00 9.54 -9.56
C SER A 237 -3.04 10.47 -8.81
N GLU A 238 -3.52 11.55 -8.20
CA GLU A 238 -2.69 12.62 -7.68
C GLU A 238 -1.91 12.19 -6.43
N THR A 239 -2.56 11.50 -5.50
CA THR A 239 -1.94 11.00 -4.28
C THR A 239 -0.88 9.95 -4.57
N PRO A 240 -1.13 8.90 -5.38
CA PRO A 240 -0.08 7.94 -5.76
C PRO A 240 1.12 8.61 -6.44
N GLN A 241 0.89 9.55 -7.37
CA GLN A 241 1.97 10.28 -8.03
C GLN A 241 2.82 11.08 -7.04
N THR A 242 2.17 11.78 -6.12
CA THR A 242 2.86 12.59 -5.09
C THR A 242 3.63 11.71 -4.11
N LEU A 243 3.01 10.65 -3.60
CA LEU A 243 3.62 9.74 -2.62
C LEU A 243 4.84 9.01 -3.21
N LEU A 244 4.75 8.58 -4.46
CA LEU A 244 5.82 7.86 -5.15
C LEU A 244 6.84 8.80 -5.83
N GLY A 245 6.64 10.11 -5.76
CA GLY A 245 7.52 11.07 -6.42
C GLY A 245 7.52 10.96 -7.95
N MET A 246 6.44 10.44 -8.51
CA MET A 246 6.27 10.32 -9.96
C MET A 246 5.93 11.69 -10.55
N ARG A 247 6.60 12.10 -11.60
CA ARG A 247 6.19 13.30 -12.34
C ARG A 247 4.86 12.99 -13.05
N PRO A 248 3.87 13.91 -13.03
CA PRO A 248 2.73 13.76 -13.91
C PRO A 248 3.25 13.61 -15.33
N GLY A 249 2.92 12.52 -15.99
CA GLY A 249 3.13 12.41 -17.43
C GLY A 249 2.47 13.59 -18.14
N PRO A 250 2.90 13.99 -19.34
CA PRO A 250 2.17 14.99 -20.10
C PRO A 250 0.72 14.56 -20.09
N ALA A 251 -0.16 15.43 -19.62
CA ALA A 251 -1.59 15.16 -19.57
C ALA A 251 -1.98 14.62 -20.95
N ALA A 252 -2.42 13.37 -21.01
CA ALA A 252 -3.01 12.86 -22.22
C ALA A 252 -4.13 13.83 -22.53
N ALA A 253 -3.91 14.68 -23.54
CA ALA A 253 -4.89 15.63 -23.98
C ALA A 253 -6.13 14.80 -24.31
N CYS A 254 -7.09 14.82 -23.42
CA CYS A 254 -8.41 14.29 -23.66
C CYS A 254 -8.93 15.17 -24.77
N SER A 255 -8.64 14.75 -26.03
CA SER A 255 -9.18 15.39 -27.21
C SER A 255 -10.68 15.39 -27.00
N SER A 256 -11.22 16.57 -26.76
CA SER A 256 -12.64 16.87 -26.81
C SER A 256 -13.14 16.52 -28.20
N HIS A 257 -13.33 15.23 -28.46
CA HIS A 257 -14.05 14.80 -29.63
C HIS A 257 -15.50 15.21 -29.44
N GLY A 258 -15.86 16.17 -30.26
CA GLY A 258 -17.16 16.59 -30.71
C GLY A 258 -18.34 16.22 -29.78
N ARG A 259 -18.89 17.21 -29.13
CA ARG A 259 -20.30 17.18 -28.76
C ARG A 259 -21.08 17.04 -30.08
N SER A 260 -21.37 15.82 -30.49
CA SER A 260 -22.41 15.53 -31.45
C SER A 260 -23.70 16.07 -30.88
N ALA A 261 -24.36 16.91 -31.66
CA ALA A 261 -25.66 17.50 -31.33
C ALA A 261 -26.65 16.43 -30.86
N ALA A 262 -27.31 16.68 -29.74
CA ALA A 262 -28.39 15.85 -29.27
C ALA A 262 -29.49 15.76 -30.37
N PRO A 263 -30.02 14.58 -30.65
CA PRO A 263 -31.19 14.46 -31.52
C PRO A 263 -32.39 15.10 -30.86
N SER A 264 -33.15 15.88 -31.65
CA SER A 264 -34.43 16.51 -31.26
C SER A 264 -35.40 15.46 -30.74
N PRO A 265 -36.25 15.79 -29.76
CA PRO A 265 -37.22 14.83 -29.26
C PRO A 265 -38.26 14.50 -30.36
N PRO A 266 -38.69 13.25 -30.47
CA PRO A 266 -39.75 12.87 -31.42
C PRO A 266 -41.07 13.49 -30.99
N GLY A 267 -41.82 13.91 -32.03
CA GLY A 267 -43.08 14.64 -31.94
C GLY A 267 -44.15 13.90 -31.15
N GLN A 268 -45.08 14.70 -30.76
CA GLN A 268 -46.33 14.44 -30.05
C GLN A 268 -47.01 13.09 -30.40
N MET A 269 -47.21 12.28 -29.40
CA MET A 269 -48.14 11.13 -29.48
C MET A 269 -49.56 11.61 -29.60
N MET A 270 -50.24 11.17 -30.64
CA MET A 270 -51.68 11.27 -30.85
C MET A 270 -52.42 10.62 -29.68
N SER A 271 -53.38 11.36 -29.15
CA SER A 271 -54.37 10.90 -28.17
C SER A 271 -55.28 9.84 -28.77
N LEU A 272 -55.42 8.70 -28.11
CA LEU A 272 -56.43 7.69 -28.39
C LEU A 272 -57.79 8.13 -27.74
N PRO A 273 -58.93 7.90 -28.43
CA PRO A 273 -60.25 8.22 -27.87
C PRO A 273 -60.66 7.22 -26.75
N PRO A 274 -61.60 7.61 -25.87
CA PRO A 274 -62.06 6.77 -24.77
C PRO A 274 -62.94 5.64 -25.25
N ALA A 275 -62.80 4.46 -24.69
CA ALA A 275 -63.69 3.34 -24.82
C ALA A 275 -64.98 3.64 -24.02
N THR A 276 -66.12 3.57 -24.68
CA THR A 276 -67.50 3.58 -24.12
C THR A 276 -68.04 2.15 -24.04
N PRO A 277 -69.15 1.93 -23.29
CA PRO A 277 -69.25 1.09 -22.10
C PRO A 277 -69.48 -0.39 -22.40
#